data_ba6c3d869a30590857ccab95db9c9e0c
#
_entry.id   ba6c3d869a30590857ccab95db9c9e0c
#
_cell.length_a   1.000
_cell.length_b   1.000
_cell.length_c   1.000
_cell.angle_alpha   90.00
_cell.angle_beta   90.00
_cell.angle_gamma   90.00
#
_symmetry.space_group_name_H-M   'P 1'
#
loop_
_entity.id
_entity.type
_entity.pdbx_description
1 polymer ?
#
loop_
_entity_poly.entity_id
_entity_poly.type
_entity_poly.pdbx_seq_one_letter_code
_entity_poly.pdbx_strand_id
1 'polypeptide(L)'
;FQLGSQDSNSAGQLSKDIGNLHKNLDKFCGLKKGIKINESEVKKLLRKFGCSIAGSKIHNSKNLISGVLERHVIETIIEKTQNYFNNDKGNKQDDEQDDEKQQSLEVKMVKTTEQLSKLTDSISKYRTGDEEVSKATSTKLRQQIYGVLGNRGFSNIAVGKEDKKHPLIATLQKDILDLMNCYRTITNPEKLSENEEMIDKIVRQVVNIFFFRLKVQEPVASWKFFEYKTSINTIMMEASWDEDELEDLYVDVCAFPIIGSNLCEADKVDKNLKYLNIMGATSRKGPLAKI
;
A
#
# COMPACT_ATOMS: atom_id res chain seq x y z
N PHE A 1 -9.73 2.72 -22.31
CA PHE A 1 -10.84 2.61 -21.33
C PHE A 1 -10.57 3.46 -20.08
N GLN A 2 -10.28 4.75 -20.30
CA GLN A 2 -10.12 5.68 -19.20
C GLN A 2 -11.47 5.96 -18.55
N LEU A 3 -11.51 5.96 -17.22
CA LEU A 3 -12.68 6.36 -16.46
C LEU A 3 -12.90 7.87 -16.57
N GLY A 4 -14.16 8.31 -16.63
CA GLY A 4 -14.49 9.73 -16.65
C GLY A 4 -13.98 10.45 -15.41
N SER A 5 -13.69 11.76 -15.51
CA SER A 5 -13.14 12.56 -14.39
C SER A 5 -14.06 12.59 -13.15
N GLN A 6 -15.35 12.33 -13.33
CA GLN A 6 -16.36 12.27 -12.26
C GLN A 6 -16.48 10.88 -11.61
N ASP A 7 -15.81 9.86 -12.16
CA ASP A 7 -15.81 8.52 -11.57
C ASP A 7 -14.98 8.51 -10.28
N SER A 8 -15.55 7.93 -9.23
CA SER A 8 -14.87 7.79 -7.92
C SER A 8 -13.57 6.97 -8.00
N ASN A 9 -13.41 6.15 -9.04
CA ASN A 9 -12.21 5.37 -9.31
C ASN A 9 -11.30 6.01 -10.36
N SER A 10 -11.58 7.25 -10.81
CA SER A 10 -10.70 7.97 -11.73
C SER A 10 -9.29 8.13 -11.17
N ALA A 11 -8.30 8.23 -12.04
CA ALA A 11 -6.90 8.43 -11.66
C ALA A 11 -6.71 9.69 -10.79
N GLY A 12 -7.45 10.76 -11.08
CA GLY A 12 -7.40 12.00 -10.29
C GLY A 12 -7.94 11.83 -8.87
N GLN A 13 -9.04 11.08 -8.69
CA GLN A 13 -9.56 10.78 -7.36
C GLN A 13 -8.64 9.81 -6.61
N LEU A 14 -8.12 8.79 -7.29
CA LEU A 14 -7.14 7.87 -6.70
C LEU A 14 -5.89 8.61 -6.20
N SER A 15 -5.36 9.56 -6.98
CA SER A 15 -4.21 10.38 -6.56
C SER A 15 -4.49 11.19 -5.29
N LYS A 16 -5.69 11.78 -5.17
CA LYS A 16 -6.10 12.48 -3.93
C LYS A 16 -6.17 11.54 -2.74
N ASP A 17 -6.70 10.34 -2.91
CA ASP A 17 -6.84 9.36 -1.83
C ASP A 17 -5.50 8.78 -1.39
N ILE A 18 -4.55 8.60 -2.33
CA ILE A 18 -3.16 8.24 -2.03
C ILE A 18 -2.50 9.36 -1.20
N GLY A 19 -2.66 10.63 -1.59
CA GLY A 19 -2.16 11.77 -0.84
C GLY A 19 -2.77 11.88 0.58
N ASN A 20 -4.06 11.54 0.72
CA ASN A 20 -4.72 11.48 2.03
C ASN A 20 -4.20 10.32 2.89
N LEU A 21 -3.94 9.16 2.30
CA LEU A 21 -3.32 8.03 2.99
C LEU A 21 -1.94 8.42 3.52
N HIS A 22 -1.10 9.02 2.69
CA HIS A 22 0.24 9.46 3.11
C HIS A 22 0.18 10.44 4.29
N LYS A 23 -0.69 11.47 4.21
CA LYS A 23 -0.90 12.41 5.33
C LYS A 23 -1.38 11.73 6.63
N ASN A 24 -2.25 10.73 6.52
CA ASN A 24 -2.71 9.97 7.68
C ASN A 24 -1.57 9.12 8.29
N LEU A 25 -0.73 8.52 7.45
CA LEU A 25 0.44 7.74 7.88
C LEU A 25 1.48 8.64 8.56
N ASP A 26 1.84 9.77 7.95
CA ASP A 26 2.75 10.75 8.56
C ASP A 26 2.24 11.21 9.93
N LYS A 27 0.93 11.51 10.04
CA LYS A 27 0.32 11.88 11.32
C LYS A 27 0.34 10.73 12.32
N PHE A 28 0.08 9.50 11.88
CA PHE A 28 0.05 8.29 12.72
C PHE A 28 1.44 7.89 13.19
N CYS A 29 2.43 7.85 12.30
CA CYS A 29 3.80 7.44 12.60
C CYS A 29 4.66 8.55 13.19
N GLY A 30 4.24 9.81 13.08
CA GLY A 30 4.97 10.99 13.50
C GLY A 30 5.30 11.01 15.00
N LEU A 31 6.53 11.37 15.33
CA LEU A 31 7.05 11.41 16.70
C LEU A 31 6.86 12.78 17.34
N LYS A 32 5.65 13.00 17.88
CA LYS A 32 5.26 14.26 18.56
C LYS A 32 5.55 14.21 20.07
N LYS A 33 5.45 15.38 20.73
CA LYS A 33 5.57 15.48 22.19
C LYS A 33 4.60 14.50 22.89
N GLY A 34 5.09 13.74 23.86
CA GLY A 34 4.32 12.74 24.61
C GLY A 34 4.37 11.32 23.99
N ILE A 35 5.23 11.10 23.01
CA ILE A 35 5.52 9.77 22.48
C ILE A 35 6.95 9.40 22.89
N LYS A 36 7.09 8.24 23.55
CA LYS A 36 8.39 7.66 23.91
C LYS A 36 8.73 6.56 22.93
N ILE A 37 9.96 6.56 22.40
CA ILE A 37 10.44 5.53 21.47
C ILE A 37 11.13 4.40 22.22
N ASN A 38 10.93 3.17 21.76
CA ASN A 38 11.75 2.02 22.12
C ASN A 38 12.97 1.97 21.19
N GLU A 39 14.08 2.58 21.61
CA GLU A 39 15.27 2.71 20.77
C GLU A 39 15.82 1.38 20.29
N SER A 40 15.77 0.34 21.11
CA SER A 40 16.31 -0.98 20.76
C SER A 40 15.55 -1.58 19.58
N GLU A 41 14.23 -1.54 19.60
CA GLU A 41 13.40 -2.08 18.56
C GLU A 41 13.44 -1.23 17.28
N VAL A 42 13.44 0.10 17.43
CA VAL A 42 13.62 1.01 16.29
C VAL A 42 14.98 0.80 15.61
N LYS A 43 16.07 0.56 16.35
CA LYS A 43 17.39 0.22 15.78
C LYS A 43 17.35 -1.08 14.98
N LYS A 44 16.63 -2.10 15.46
CA LYS A 44 16.46 -3.37 14.72
C LYS A 44 15.68 -3.14 13.42
N LEU A 45 14.60 -2.35 13.50
CA LEU A 45 13.78 -2.02 12.33
C LEU A 45 14.57 -1.25 11.27
N LEU A 46 15.35 -0.24 11.67
CA LEU A 46 16.23 0.51 10.77
C LEU A 46 17.21 -0.40 10.04
N ARG A 47 17.84 -1.35 10.76
CA ARG A 47 18.76 -2.34 10.17
C ARG A 47 18.05 -3.25 9.16
N LYS A 48 16.79 -3.63 9.43
CA LYS A 48 15.96 -4.43 8.49
C LYS A 48 15.85 -3.73 7.14
N PHE A 49 15.76 -2.39 7.12
CA PHE A 49 15.69 -1.60 5.90
C PHE A 49 17.06 -1.07 5.39
N GLY A 50 18.16 -1.64 5.89
CA GLY A 50 19.50 -1.31 5.43
C GLY A 50 20.10 -0.06 6.10
N CYS A 51 19.35 0.67 6.93
CA CYS A 51 19.78 1.90 7.56
C CYS A 51 20.58 1.64 8.84
N SER A 52 21.65 2.41 9.06
CA SER A 52 22.37 2.41 10.33
C SER A 52 22.47 3.83 10.90
N ILE A 53 22.02 4.01 12.15
CA ILE A 53 22.23 5.26 12.88
C ILE A 53 23.31 5.02 13.91
N ALA A 54 24.34 5.87 13.92
CA ALA A 54 25.34 5.90 15.00
C ALA A 54 24.62 6.25 16.33
N GLY A 55 24.88 5.46 17.38
CA GLY A 55 24.10 5.34 18.61
C GLY A 55 23.58 6.62 19.28
N SER A 56 24.31 7.73 19.24
CA SER A 56 23.91 8.99 19.91
C SER A 56 22.98 9.91 19.09
N LYS A 57 22.70 9.57 17.83
CA LYS A 57 21.94 10.44 16.91
C LYS A 57 20.48 10.04 16.72
N ILE A 58 20.00 8.99 17.39
CA ILE A 58 18.64 8.46 17.16
C ILE A 58 17.55 9.49 17.51
N HIS A 59 17.73 10.25 18.58
CA HIS A 59 16.79 11.28 19.01
C HIS A 59 16.66 12.45 18.01
N ASN A 60 17.70 12.70 17.21
CA ASN A 60 17.71 13.76 16.20
C ASN A 60 17.19 13.29 14.84
N SER A 61 16.90 11.99 14.69
CA SER A 61 16.50 11.39 13.42
C SER A 61 14.98 11.09 13.37
N LYS A 62 14.15 11.99 13.90
CA LYS A 62 12.69 11.77 14.00
C LYS A 62 12.05 11.44 12.66
N ASN A 63 12.41 12.17 11.61
CA ASN A 63 11.85 11.96 10.27
C ASN A 63 12.21 10.57 9.72
N LEU A 64 13.45 10.12 9.93
CA LEU A 64 13.90 8.80 9.53
C LEU A 64 13.14 7.70 10.27
N ILE A 65 12.94 7.87 11.59
CA ILE A 65 12.17 6.91 12.40
C ILE A 65 10.72 6.89 11.95
N SER A 66 10.11 8.06 11.73
CA SER A 66 8.74 8.16 11.20
C SER A 66 8.62 7.43 9.87
N GLY A 67 9.52 7.71 8.93
CA GLY A 67 9.50 7.10 7.60
C GLY A 67 9.67 5.57 7.62
N VAL A 68 10.54 5.04 8.49
CA VAL A 68 10.69 3.58 8.60
C VAL A 68 9.47 2.92 9.23
N LEU A 69 8.79 3.60 10.17
CA LEU A 69 7.54 3.14 10.75
C LEU A 69 6.40 3.15 9.72
N GLU A 70 6.31 4.21 8.91
CA GLU A 70 5.32 4.30 7.81
C GLU A 70 5.47 3.14 6.83
N ARG A 71 6.68 2.93 6.32
CA ARG A 71 6.98 1.81 5.44
C ARG A 71 6.58 0.47 6.08
N HIS A 72 6.96 0.27 7.34
CA HIS A 72 6.69 -0.98 8.03
C HIS A 72 5.19 -1.23 8.23
N VAL A 73 4.42 -0.19 8.54
CA VAL A 73 2.94 -0.27 8.64
C VAL A 73 2.34 -0.66 7.29
N ILE A 74 2.72 0.01 6.20
CA ILE A 74 2.19 -0.30 4.86
C ILE A 74 2.53 -1.74 4.47
N GLU A 75 3.81 -2.14 4.56
CA GLU A 75 4.26 -3.49 4.21
C GLU A 75 3.53 -4.56 5.02
N THR A 76 3.35 -4.33 6.33
CA THR A 76 2.65 -5.29 7.21
C THR A 76 1.18 -5.45 6.83
N ILE A 77 0.47 -4.34 6.54
CA ILE A 77 -0.93 -4.41 6.11
C ILE A 77 -1.04 -5.15 4.78
N ILE A 78 -0.16 -4.84 3.82
CA ILE A 78 -0.17 -5.50 2.50
C ILE A 78 0.13 -6.99 2.64
N GLU A 79 1.18 -7.36 3.36
CA GLU A 79 1.56 -8.77 3.57
C GLU A 79 0.42 -9.58 4.21
N LYS A 80 -0.16 -9.08 5.31
CA LYS A 80 -1.25 -9.77 6.00
C LYS A 80 -2.50 -9.88 5.14
N THR A 81 -2.85 -8.82 4.39
CA THR A 81 -3.98 -8.86 3.46
C THR A 81 -3.71 -9.85 2.33
N GLN A 82 -2.49 -9.90 1.79
CA GLN A 82 -2.13 -10.86 0.76
C GLN A 82 -2.21 -12.30 1.26
N ASN A 83 -1.76 -12.54 2.48
CA ASN A 83 -1.90 -13.84 3.14
C ASN A 83 -3.37 -14.23 3.33
N TYR A 84 -4.25 -13.29 3.66
CA TYR A 84 -5.68 -13.54 3.72
C TYR A 84 -6.26 -14.02 2.39
N PHE A 85 -5.90 -13.40 1.26
CA PHE A 85 -6.30 -13.85 -0.08
C PHE A 85 -5.68 -15.20 -0.48
N ASN A 86 -4.49 -15.52 0.03
CA ASN A 86 -3.76 -16.75 -0.32
C ASN A 86 -4.17 -17.94 0.55
N ASN A 87 -4.40 -17.76 1.85
CA ASN A 87 -4.70 -18.84 2.80
C ASN A 87 -6.04 -19.53 2.52
N ASP A 88 -6.89 -18.90 1.75
CA ASP A 88 -8.10 -19.46 1.21
C ASP A 88 -7.85 -20.55 0.13
N LYS A 89 -6.57 -20.87 -0.14
CA LYS A 89 -6.16 -21.99 -1.05
C LYS A 89 -5.87 -23.31 -0.31
N GLY A 90 -5.84 -23.32 1.02
CA GLY A 90 -5.12 -24.33 1.78
C GLY A 90 -5.89 -25.36 2.61
N ASN A 91 -7.16 -25.20 2.88
CA ASN A 91 -7.91 -26.22 3.62
C ASN A 91 -8.75 -27.11 2.70
N LYS A 92 -8.06 -27.86 1.84
CA LYS A 92 -8.62 -29.08 1.24
C LYS A 92 -8.07 -30.27 2.04
N GLN A 93 -8.72 -30.58 3.15
CA GLN A 93 -8.74 -31.92 3.72
C GLN A 93 -10.14 -32.17 4.30
N ASP A 94 -10.85 -32.99 3.55
CA ASP A 94 -11.91 -33.92 4.03
C ASP A 94 -13.06 -33.35 4.90
N ASP A 95 -13.91 -32.45 4.32
CA ASP A 95 -15.35 -32.46 4.68
C ASP A 95 -16.11 -31.58 3.66
N GLU A 96 -16.68 -32.21 2.63
CA GLU A 96 -17.30 -31.56 1.47
C GLU A 96 -18.61 -30.81 1.75
N GLN A 97 -19.07 -30.64 2.99
CA GLN A 97 -20.39 -30.08 3.26
C GLN A 97 -20.45 -28.72 3.97
N ASP A 98 -19.35 -28.17 4.49
CA ASP A 98 -19.33 -26.88 5.21
C ASP A 98 -18.41 -25.78 4.63
N ASP A 99 -17.64 -26.08 3.59
CA ASP A 99 -16.58 -25.18 3.06
C ASP A 99 -17.11 -24.00 2.23
N GLU A 100 -18.38 -24.01 1.76
CA GLU A 100 -18.94 -22.87 1.06
C GLU A 100 -19.25 -21.64 1.95
N LYS A 101 -19.36 -21.85 3.25
CA LYS A 101 -19.75 -20.77 4.20
C LYS A 101 -18.61 -19.87 4.69
N GLN A 102 -17.35 -20.23 4.46
CA GLN A 102 -16.23 -19.56 5.14
C GLN A 102 -15.36 -18.66 4.24
N GLN A 103 -15.50 -18.74 2.91
CA GLN A 103 -14.75 -17.89 1.99
C GLN A 103 -15.36 -16.50 1.89
N SER A 104 -14.52 -15.43 2.09
CA SER A 104 -15.06 -14.07 1.97
C SER A 104 -15.54 -13.76 0.56
N LEU A 105 -16.58 -12.93 0.47
CA LEU A 105 -17.15 -12.51 -0.82
C LEU A 105 -16.12 -11.83 -1.71
N GLU A 106 -15.22 -11.05 -1.10
CA GLU A 106 -14.16 -10.35 -1.80
C GLU A 106 -13.19 -11.30 -2.49
N VAL A 107 -12.78 -12.36 -1.77
CA VAL A 107 -11.89 -13.39 -2.32
C VAL A 107 -12.57 -14.16 -3.45
N LYS A 108 -13.85 -14.53 -3.28
CA LYS A 108 -14.65 -15.18 -4.33
C LYS A 108 -14.75 -14.28 -5.57
N MET A 109 -15.10 -13.00 -5.41
CA MET A 109 -15.21 -12.05 -6.51
C MET A 109 -13.89 -11.89 -7.26
N VAL A 110 -12.76 -11.73 -6.56
CA VAL A 110 -11.44 -11.61 -7.19
C VAL A 110 -11.11 -12.86 -7.99
N LYS A 111 -11.22 -14.06 -7.39
CA LYS A 111 -10.91 -15.33 -8.06
C LYS A 111 -11.80 -15.57 -9.28
N THR A 112 -13.11 -15.32 -9.17
CA THR A 112 -14.05 -15.49 -10.28
C THR A 112 -13.75 -14.52 -11.42
N THR A 113 -13.38 -13.28 -11.09
CA THR A 113 -13.02 -12.27 -12.10
C THR A 113 -11.75 -12.69 -12.86
N GLU A 114 -10.73 -13.18 -12.16
CA GLU A 114 -9.50 -13.68 -12.77
C GLU A 114 -9.77 -14.91 -13.68
N GLN A 115 -10.64 -15.82 -13.24
CA GLN A 115 -11.04 -16.98 -14.03
C GLN A 115 -11.78 -16.55 -15.28
N LEU A 116 -12.75 -15.64 -15.16
CA LEU A 116 -13.53 -15.17 -16.29
C LEU A 116 -12.68 -14.40 -17.31
N SER A 117 -11.73 -13.57 -16.84
CA SER A 117 -10.76 -12.92 -17.72
C SER A 117 -9.91 -13.92 -18.50
N LYS A 118 -9.41 -14.99 -17.84
CA LYS A 118 -8.66 -16.06 -18.52
C LYS A 118 -9.49 -16.81 -19.55
N LEU A 119 -10.79 -17.04 -19.27
CA LEU A 119 -11.70 -17.67 -20.23
C LEU A 119 -11.95 -16.77 -21.43
N THR A 120 -12.12 -15.46 -21.24
CA THR A 120 -12.25 -14.47 -22.30
C THR A 120 -11.01 -14.44 -23.20
N ASP A 121 -9.81 -14.44 -22.59
CA ASP A 121 -8.55 -14.49 -23.34
C ASP A 121 -8.39 -15.82 -24.10
N SER A 122 -8.86 -16.93 -23.53
CA SER A 122 -8.83 -18.24 -24.18
C SER A 122 -9.77 -18.30 -25.37
N ILE A 123 -10.98 -17.74 -25.27
CA ILE A 123 -11.89 -17.65 -26.43
C ILE A 123 -11.23 -16.84 -27.55
N SER A 124 -10.65 -15.69 -27.22
CA SER A 124 -9.95 -14.84 -28.19
C SER A 124 -8.82 -15.58 -28.91
N LYS A 125 -8.07 -16.42 -28.17
CA LYS A 125 -6.96 -17.21 -28.72
C LYS A 125 -7.39 -18.36 -29.61
N TYR A 126 -8.52 -18.99 -29.32
CA TYR A 126 -8.93 -20.24 -30.02
C TYR A 126 -10.15 -20.09 -30.93
N ARG A 127 -10.67 -18.89 -31.09
CA ARG A 127 -11.82 -18.61 -31.96
C ARG A 127 -11.56 -17.40 -32.82
N THR A 128 -12.05 -17.42 -34.06
CA THR A 128 -12.02 -16.27 -34.97
C THR A 128 -13.02 -15.21 -34.50
N GLY A 129 -12.66 -13.95 -34.58
CA GLY A 129 -13.52 -12.83 -34.20
C GLY A 129 -12.73 -11.53 -34.05
N ASP A 130 -13.39 -10.51 -33.54
CA ASP A 130 -12.78 -9.22 -33.30
C ASP A 130 -11.97 -9.25 -32.00
N GLU A 131 -10.67 -9.09 -32.12
CA GLU A 131 -9.73 -9.11 -31.00
C GLU A 131 -9.95 -7.91 -30.06
N GLU A 132 -10.35 -6.74 -30.59
CA GLU A 132 -10.57 -5.54 -29.79
C GLU A 132 -11.76 -5.72 -28.83
N VAL A 133 -12.82 -6.41 -29.28
CA VAL A 133 -13.98 -6.72 -28.43
C VAL A 133 -13.57 -7.58 -27.23
N SER A 134 -12.74 -8.59 -27.45
CA SER A 134 -12.26 -9.49 -26.40
C SER A 134 -11.39 -8.78 -25.37
N LYS A 135 -10.42 -7.99 -25.83
CA LYS A 135 -9.56 -7.15 -24.97
C LYS A 135 -10.38 -6.12 -24.18
N ALA A 136 -11.34 -5.46 -24.86
CA ALA A 136 -12.23 -4.51 -24.23
C ALA A 136 -13.09 -5.15 -23.13
N THR A 137 -13.56 -6.37 -23.35
CA THR A 137 -14.40 -7.09 -22.40
C THR A 137 -13.63 -7.45 -21.14
N SER A 138 -12.42 -7.99 -21.25
CA SER A 138 -11.57 -8.32 -20.11
C SER A 138 -11.25 -7.08 -19.25
N THR A 139 -10.88 -5.96 -19.89
CA THR A 139 -10.62 -4.69 -19.20
C THR A 139 -11.86 -4.15 -18.50
N LYS A 140 -13.02 -4.11 -19.18
CA LYS A 140 -14.28 -3.62 -18.59
C LYS A 140 -14.72 -4.47 -17.41
N LEU A 141 -14.66 -5.80 -17.53
CA LEU A 141 -14.98 -6.72 -16.45
C LEU A 141 -14.13 -6.44 -15.21
N ARG A 142 -12.82 -6.35 -15.39
CA ARG A 142 -11.88 -6.00 -14.31
C ARG A 142 -12.27 -4.66 -13.69
N GLN A 143 -12.43 -3.61 -14.46
CA GLN A 143 -12.77 -2.27 -13.96
C GLN A 143 -14.08 -2.27 -13.16
N GLN A 144 -15.12 -2.95 -13.64
CA GLN A 144 -16.41 -3.01 -12.97
C GLN A 144 -16.34 -3.75 -11.64
N ILE A 145 -15.75 -4.93 -11.61
CA ILE A 145 -15.68 -5.73 -10.38
C ILE A 145 -14.77 -5.10 -9.35
N TYR A 146 -13.56 -4.66 -9.73
CA TYR A 146 -12.67 -3.98 -8.81
C TYR A 146 -13.18 -2.59 -8.39
N GLY A 147 -14.01 -1.94 -9.21
CA GLY A 147 -14.74 -0.73 -8.83
C GLY A 147 -15.75 -0.99 -7.70
N VAL A 148 -16.50 -2.09 -7.78
CA VAL A 148 -17.41 -2.52 -6.70
C VAL A 148 -16.63 -2.85 -5.43
N LEU A 149 -15.52 -3.60 -5.56
CA LEU A 149 -14.65 -3.93 -4.42
C LEU A 149 -13.99 -2.69 -3.82
N GLY A 150 -13.57 -1.73 -4.63
CA GLY A 150 -13.05 -0.44 -4.18
C GLY A 150 -14.07 0.42 -3.42
N ASN A 151 -15.35 0.22 -3.67
CA ASN A 151 -16.43 0.91 -2.96
C ASN A 151 -16.88 0.17 -1.68
N ARG A 152 -17.04 -1.17 -1.75
CA ARG A 152 -17.68 -1.96 -0.71
C ARG A 152 -16.80 -3.06 -0.10
N GLY A 153 -15.68 -3.40 -0.73
CA GLY A 153 -14.81 -4.48 -0.28
C GLY A 153 -14.27 -4.21 1.12
N PHE A 154 -14.42 -5.21 1.99
CA PHE A 154 -14.05 -5.15 3.41
C PHE A 154 -14.69 -4.00 4.20
N SER A 155 -15.79 -3.43 3.71
CA SER A 155 -16.61 -2.50 4.48
C SER A 155 -17.29 -3.21 5.65
N ASN A 156 -17.97 -2.44 6.51
CA ASN A 156 -18.73 -3.05 7.60
C ASN A 156 -19.82 -3.96 7.04
N ILE A 157 -20.08 -5.04 7.77
CA ILE A 157 -21.10 -6.03 7.42
C ILE A 157 -22.42 -5.56 8.07
N ALA A 158 -23.44 -5.33 7.25
CA ALA A 158 -24.76 -4.97 7.71
C ALA A 158 -25.44 -6.20 8.37
N VAL A 159 -25.74 -6.14 9.65
CA VAL A 159 -26.43 -7.18 10.42
C VAL A 159 -27.68 -6.56 11.05
N GLY A 160 -28.82 -6.67 10.35
CA GLY A 160 -30.08 -6.06 10.81
C GLY A 160 -30.00 -4.53 10.80
N LYS A 161 -30.06 -3.91 11.99
CA LYS A 161 -29.95 -2.45 12.17
C LYS A 161 -28.55 -1.98 12.57
N GLU A 162 -27.63 -2.90 12.79
CA GLU A 162 -26.26 -2.59 13.26
C GLU A 162 -25.23 -2.96 12.19
N ASP A 163 -24.19 -2.16 12.14
CA ASP A 163 -23.02 -2.41 11.28
C ASP A 163 -21.93 -3.08 12.09
N LYS A 164 -21.52 -4.28 11.71
CA LYS A 164 -20.42 -5.00 12.31
C LYS A 164 -19.14 -4.79 11.51
N LYS A 165 -18.03 -4.45 12.19
CA LYS A 165 -16.73 -4.31 11.54
C LYS A 165 -16.33 -5.62 10.86
N HIS A 166 -15.81 -5.52 9.63
CA HIS A 166 -15.32 -6.70 8.91
C HIS A 166 -14.14 -7.36 9.66
N PRO A 167 -14.13 -8.71 9.83
CA PRO A 167 -13.13 -9.42 10.62
C PRO A 167 -11.69 -9.13 10.22
N LEU A 168 -11.38 -9.10 8.92
CA LEU A 168 -10.05 -8.75 8.43
C LEU A 168 -9.62 -7.36 8.91
N ILE A 169 -10.49 -6.36 8.78
CA ILE A 169 -10.19 -4.98 9.21
C ILE A 169 -9.94 -4.91 10.72
N ALA A 170 -10.77 -5.60 11.51
CA ALA A 170 -10.59 -5.66 12.97
C ALA A 170 -9.25 -6.31 13.35
N THR A 171 -8.89 -7.41 12.70
CA THR A 171 -7.62 -8.11 12.93
C THR A 171 -6.43 -7.23 12.54
N LEU A 172 -6.45 -6.63 11.34
CA LEU A 172 -5.37 -5.74 10.88
C LEU A 172 -5.20 -4.53 11.80
N GLN A 173 -6.31 -3.92 12.24
CA GLN A 173 -6.27 -2.80 13.17
C GLN A 173 -5.56 -3.17 14.47
N LYS A 174 -5.93 -4.29 15.08
CA LYS A 174 -5.30 -4.79 16.30
C LYS A 174 -3.81 -5.07 16.07
N ASP A 175 -3.48 -5.80 15.02
CA ASP A 175 -2.10 -6.19 14.70
C ASP A 175 -1.18 -4.99 14.49
N ILE A 176 -1.67 -3.92 13.83
CA ILE A 176 -0.87 -2.72 13.62
C ILE A 176 -0.73 -1.90 14.89
N LEU A 177 -1.75 -1.83 15.75
CA LEU A 177 -1.62 -1.20 17.07
C LEU A 177 -0.60 -1.94 17.93
N ASP A 178 -0.66 -3.25 17.99
CA ASP A 178 0.30 -4.09 18.72
C ASP A 178 1.72 -3.92 18.17
N LEU A 179 1.87 -3.91 16.84
CA LEU A 179 3.12 -3.64 16.15
C LEU A 179 3.72 -2.29 16.57
N MET A 180 2.92 -1.23 16.50
CA MET A 180 3.38 0.12 16.82
C MET A 180 3.74 0.29 18.30
N ASN A 181 3.05 -0.41 19.20
CA ASN A 181 3.36 -0.44 20.63
C ASN A 181 4.72 -1.09 20.94
N CYS A 182 5.24 -1.95 20.06
CA CYS A 182 6.62 -2.45 20.18
C CYS A 182 7.66 -1.35 19.97
N TYR A 183 7.37 -0.36 19.12
CA TYR A 183 8.33 0.69 18.74
C TYR A 183 8.17 1.99 19.52
N ARG A 184 6.95 2.27 20.00
CA ARG A 184 6.65 3.51 20.70
C ARG A 184 5.55 3.34 21.75
N THR A 185 5.58 4.19 22.79
CA THR A 185 4.54 4.27 23.81
C THR A 185 3.92 5.66 23.80
N ILE A 186 2.59 5.73 23.68
CA ILE A 186 1.82 6.97 23.78
C ILE A 186 1.35 7.10 25.23
N THR A 187 1.73 8.17 25.91
CA THR A 187 1.41 8.38 27.32
C THR A 187 0.15 9.22 27.56
N ASN A 188 -0.34 9.92 26.53
CA ASN A 188 -1.54 10.75 26.59
C ASN A 188 -2.78 9.94 26.14
N PRO A 189 -3.83 9.77 27.00
CA PRO A 189 -5.03 9.01 26.65
C PRO A 189 -5.80 9.55 25.44
N GLU A 190 -5.90 10.88 25.29
CA GLU A 190 -6.60 11.49 24.15
C GLU A 190 -5.91 11.13 22.82
N LYS A 191 -4.57 11.18 22.81
CA LYS A 191 -3.78 10.77 21.64
C LYS A 191 -3.87 9.28 21.36
N LEU A 192 -4.09 8.46 22.37
CA LEU A 192 -4.30 7.02 22.19
C LEU A 192 -5.60 6.77 21.44
N SER A 193 -6.71 7.39 21.84
CA SER A 193 -8.01 7.28 21.15
C SER A 193 -7.93 7.80 19.71
N GLU A 194 -7.33 8.98 19.49
CA GLU A 194 -7.10 9.51 18.13
C GLU A 194 -6.30 8.53 17.25
N ASN A 195 -5.34 7.85 17.86
CA ASN A 195 -4.49 6.88 17.16
C ASN A 195 -5.26 5.63 16.75
N GLU A 196 -6.16 5.14 17.60
CA GLU A 196 -7.04 4.00 17.33
C GLU A 196 -8.04 4.29 16.20
N GLU A 197 -8.62 5.49 16.19
CA GLU A 197 -9.50 5.93 15.09
C GLU A 197 -8.72 6.07 13.76
N MET A 198 -7.50 6.60 13.85
CA MET A 198 -6.67 6.81 12.67
C MET A 198 -6.22 5.50 12.04
N ILE A 199 -5.89 4.48 12.83
CA ILE A 199 -5.47 3.20 12.26
C ILE A 199 -6.59 2.47 11.53
N ASP A 200 -7.84 2.56 12.00
CA ASP A 200 -8.99 2.02 11.26
C ASP A 200 -9.06 2.62 9.86
N LYS A 201 -8.90 3.94 9.76
CA LYS A 201 -8.90 4.66 8.49
C LYS A 201 -7.72 4.26 7.59
N ILE A 202 -6.50 4.17 8.15
CA ILE A 202 -5.28 3.80 7.42
C ILE A 202 -5.41 2.38 6.87
N VAL A 203 -5.82 1.41 7.69
CA VAL A 203 -5.97 0.01 7.28
C VAL A 203 -6.95 -0.09 6.11
N ARG A 204 -8.11 0.57 6.20
CA ARG A 204 -9.11 0.58 5.11
C ARG A 204 -8.55 1.23 3.84
N GLN A 205 -7.84 2.35 3.97
CA GLN A 205 -7.24 3.04 2.83
C GLN A 205 -6.17 2.19 2.15
N VAL A 206 -5.26 1.56 2.90
CA VAL A 206 -4.23 0.69 2.34
C VAL A 206 -4.87 -0.49 1.62
N VAL A 207 -5.78 -1.21 2.25
CA VAL A 207 -6.45 -2.37 1.63
C VAL A 207 -7.19 -1.94 0.37
N ASN A 208 -7.97 -0.86 0.43
CA ASN A 208 -8.75 -0.38 -0.70
C ASN A 208 -7.85 0.05 -1.88
N ILE A 209 -6.84 0.86 -1.63
CA ILE A 209 -5.95 1.38 -2.68
C ILE A 209 -5.15 0.22 -3.30
N PHE A 210 -4.41 -0.54 -2.50
CA PHE A 210 -3.43 -1.49 -3.01
C PHE A 210 -4.03 -2.78 -3.58
N PHE A 211 -5.20 -3.21 -3.07
CA PHE A 211 -5.82 -4.46 -3.53
C PHE A 211 -6.92 -4.26 -4.56
N PHE A 212 -7.58 -3.09 -4.57
CA PHE A 212 -8.71 -2.88 -5.46
C PHE A 212 -8.51 -1.72 -6.44
N ARG A 213 -8.28 -0.50 -5.97
CA ARG A 213 -8.34 0.69 -6.82
C ARG A 213 -7.19 0.78 -7.83
N LEU A 214 -6.00 0.28 -7.50
CA LEU A 214 -4.91 0.17 -8.47
C LEU A 214 -5.28 -0.76 -9.63
N LYS A 215 -6.09 -1.79 -9.37
CA LYS A 215 -6.58 -2.74 -10.38
C LYS A 215 -7.66 -2.18 -11.28
N VAL A 216 -8.32 -1.08 -10.90
CA VAL A 216 -9.31 -0.40 -11.75
C VAL A 216 -8.63 0.43 -12.83
N GLN A 217 -7.40 0.87 -12.63
CA GLN A 217 -6.69 1.73 -13.57
C GLN A 217 -6.39 1.04 -14.91
N GLU A 218 -6.30 1.83 -15.99
CA GLU A 218 -5.88 1.37 -17.31
C GLU A 218 -4.82 2.32 -17.86
N PRO A 219 -3.58 1.87 -18.07
CA PRO A 219 -3.03 0.56 -17.67
C PRO A 219 -3.11 0.29 -16.17
N VAL A 220 -3.11 -0.99 -15.77
CA VAL A 220 -3.11 -1.39 -14.36
C VAL A 220 -1.95 -0.72 -13.64
N ALA A 221 -2.25 -0.05 -12.54
CA ALA A 221 -1.23 0.56 -11.71
C ALA A 221 -0.59 -0.47 -10.76
N SER A 222 0.68 -0.25 -10.49
CA SER A 222 1.47 -1.03 -9.53
C SER A 222 2.16 -0.08 -8.54
N TRP A 223 2.90 -0.64 -7.62
CA TRP A 223 3.64 0.12 -6.61
C TRP A 223 5.00 -0.53 -6.34
N LYS A 224 5.98 0.28 -5.91
CA LYS A 224 7.34 -0.16 -5.60
C LYS A 224 7.94 0.76 -4.52
N PHE A 225 8.67 0.19 -3.58
CA PHE A 225 9.55 0.96 -2.70
C PHE A 225 10.94 1.07 -3.33
N PHE A 226 11.56 2.22 -3.19
CA PHE A 226 12.98 2.36 -3.49
C PHE A 226 13.81 1.70 -2.41
N GLU A 227 14.92 1.10 -2.81
CA GLU A 227 15.83 0.43 -1.91
C GLU A 227 16.82 1.42 -1.28
N TYR A 228 17.42 1.00 -0.17
CA TYR A 228 18.51 1.73 0.47
C TYR A 228 19.64 1.95 -0.53
N LYS A 229 20.23 3.15 -0.52
CA LYS A 229 21.28 3.59 -1.45
C LYS A 229 20.85 3.76 -2.92
N THR A 230 19.59 3.72 -3.26
CA THR A 230 19.15 4.15 -4.58
C THR A 230 19.49 5.63 -4.76
N SER A 231 20.07 6.00 -5.91
CA SER A 231 20.36 7.40 -6.24
C SER A 231 19.07 8.20 -6.29
N ILE A 232 19.13 9.47 -5.87
CA ILE A 232 17.95 10.34 -5.87
C ILE A 232 17.53 10.65 -7.30
N ASN A 233 16.23 10.49 -7.55
CA ASN A 233 15.59 10.91 -8.78
C ASN A 233 14.43 11.87 -8.42
N THR A 234 14.63 13.17 -8.63
CA THR A 234 13.69 14.23 -8.28
C THR A 234 12.38 14.18 -9.04
N ILE A 235 12.32 13.43 -10.16
CA ILE A 235 11.08 13.20 -10.91
C ILE A 235 10.20 12.17 -10.21
N MET A 236 10.82 11.20 -9.49
CA MET A 236 10.14 10.05 -8.87
C MET A 236 10.12 10.09 -7.34
N MET A 237 10.86 11.00 -6.73
CA MET A 237 11.06 11.06 -5.28
C MET A 237 10.81 12.47 -4.77
N GLU A 238 10.21 12.56 -3.60
CA GLU A 238 9.97 13.81 -2.88
C GLU A 238 10.55 13.70 -1.46
N ALA A 239 11.40 14.65 -1.09
CA ALA A 239 11.93 14.79 0.26
C ALA A 239 12.43 16.22 0.47
N SER A 240 12.87 16.52 1.70
CA SER A 240 13.56 17.78 1.99
C SER A 240 15.04 17.62 1.67
N TRP A 241 15.49 18.14 0.56
CA TRP A 241 16.88 18.22 0.13
C TRP A 241 17.24 19.60 -0.42
N ASP A 242 18.53 19.94 -0.39
CA ASP A 242 19.04 21.11 -1.10
C ASP A 242 19.38 20.70 -2.53
N GLU A 243 18.89 21.46 -3.51
CA GLU A 243 19.07 21.13 -4.95
C GLU A 243 20.56 21.09 -5.36
N ASP A 244 21.39 21.88 -4.71
CA ASP A 244 22.83 21.97 -5.01
C ASP A 244 23.64 20.74 -4.56
N GLU A 245 23.03 19.80 -3.82
CA GLU A 245 23.71 18.64 -3.22
C GLU A 245 23.18 17.29 -3.72
N LEU A 246 22.33 17.28 -4.73
CA LEU A 246 21.62 16.09 -5.20
C LEU A 246 22.54 14.94 -5.66
N GLU A 247 23.69 15.24 -6.22
CA GLU A 247 24.66 14.23 -6.72
C GLU A 247 25.23 13.34 -5.60
N ASP A 248 25.28 13.86 -4.37
CA ASP A 248 25.82 13.16 -3.21
C ASP A 248 24.73 12.47 -2.35
N LEU A 249 23.45 12.60 -2.74
CA LEU A 249 22.33 12.09 -1.98
C LEU A 249 21.88 10.71 -2.46
N TYR A 250 21.45 9.90 -1.52
CA TYR A 250 20.80 8.62 -1.79
C TYR A 250 19.61 8.37 -0.85
N VAL A 251 18.76 7.44 -1.24
CA VAL A 251 17.61 7.01 -0.42
C VAL A 251 18.12 6.31 0.84
N ASP A 252 17.81 6.87 1.99
CA ASP A 252 18.04 6.25 3.30
C ASP A 252 16.85 5.33 3.66
N VAL A 253 15.63 5.85 3.56
CA VAL A 253 14.38 5.08 3.65
C VAL A 253 13.36 5.64 2.66
N CYS A 254 12.73 4.77 1.91
CA CYS A 254 11.54 5.09 1.15
C CYS A 254 10.33 4.86 2.07
N ALA A 255 9.76 5.91 2.65
CA ALA A 255 8.67 5.84 3.61
C ALA A 255 7.35 5.41 2.96
N PHE A 256 7.08 5.92 1.76
CA PHE A 256 5.88 5.66 1.00
C PHE A 256 6.23 5.18 -0.42
N PRO A 257 5.54 4.16 -0.98
CA PRO A 257 5.91 3.62 -2.28
C PRO A 257 5.54 4.58 -3.41
N ILE A 258 6.36 4.57 -4.48
CA ILE A 258 5.92 5.12 -5.75
C ILE A 258 4.79 4.28 -6.32
N ILE A 259 3.77 4.94 -6.87
CA ILE A 259 2.59 4.30 -7.46
C ILE A 259 2.40 4.80 -8.88
N GLY A 260 2.27 3.90 -9.84
CA GLY A 260 2.11 4.25 -11.24
C GLY A 260 1.94 3.02 -12.13
N SER A 261 1.81 3.25 -13.44
CA SER A 261 1.84 2.19 -14.44
C SER A 261 3.25 2.05 -15.03
N ASN A 262 3.61 0.82 -15.43
CA ASN A 262 4.91 0.49 -16.06
C ASN A 262 6.15 0.74 -15.18
N LEU A 263 6.03 0.61 -13.87
CA LEU A 263 7.14 0.84 -12.93
C LEU A 263 8.33 -0.11 -13.11
N CYS A 264 8.16 -1.26 -13.76
CA CYS A 264 9.26 -2.19 -14.06
C CYS A 264 10.30 -1.63 -15.03
N GLU A 265 9.93 -0.61 -15.82
CA GLU A 265 10.82 0.07 -16.77
C GLU A 265 11.40 1.37 -16.19
N ALA A 266 11.05 1.73 -14.97
CA ALA A 266 11.42 3.00 -14.33
C ALA A 266 12.92 3.15 -14.02
N ASP A 267 13.71 2.07 -14.10
CA ASP A 267 15.17 2.15 -14.03
C ASP A 267 15.80 2.71 -15.34
N LYS A 268 14.98 2.81 -16.40
CA LYS A 268 15.31 3.53 -17.63
C LYS A 268 14.39 4.74 -17.69
N VAL A 269 14.95 5.95 -17.67
CA VAL A 269 14.20 7.22 -17.75
C VAL A 269 13.30 7.20 -19.00
N ASP A 270 12.09 6.67 -18.87
CA ASP A 270 11.11 6.68 -19.96
C ASP A 270 10.17 7.88 -19.77
N LYS A 271 10.14 8.77 -20.77
CA LYS A 271 9.30 9.97 -20.82
C LYS A 271 7.79 9.66 -20.84
N ASN A 272 7.40 8.37 -20.97
CA ASN A 272 6.01 7.91 -21.03
C ASN A 272 5.47 7.37 -19.70
N LEU A 273 6.24 7.43 -18.60
CA LEU A 273 5.79 7.01 -17.29
C LEU A 273 4.70 7.97 -16.76
N LYS A 274 3.50 7.44 -16.56
CA LYS A 274 2.43 8.16 -15.87
C LYS A 274 2.49 7.83 -14.38
N TYR A 275 2.98 8.77 -13.59
CA TYR A 275 2.98 8.67 -12.13
C TYR A 275 1.63 9.09 -11.58
N LEU A 276 1.09 8.30 -10.65
CA LEU A 276 -0.11 8.65 -9.90
C LEU A 276 0.23 9.36 -8.59
N ASN A 277 1.44 9.14 -8.10
CA ASN A 277 1.94 9.85 -6.91
C ASN A 277 3.45 9.70 -6.77
N ILE A 278 4.11 10.78 -6.36
CA ILE A 278 5.55 10.88 -6.10
C ILE A 278 5.65 11.30 -4.64
N MET A 279 6.06 10.41 -3.75
CA MET A 279 6.25 10.79 -2.33
C MET A 279 7.23 9.86 -1.59
N GLY A 280 7.99 10.46 -0.69
CA GLY A 280 8.47 9.83 0.52
C GLY A 280 9.82 9.12 0.49
N ALA A 281 10.88 9.80 0.04
CA ALA A 281 12.24 9.37 0.39
C ALA A 281 12.84 10.30 1.45
N THR A 282 13.43 9.74 2.51
CA THR A 282 14.34 10.50 3.39
C THR A 282 15.75 10.33 2.86
N SER A 283 16.49 11.43 2.70
CA SER A 283 17.84 11.41 2.13
C SER A 283 18.92 11.64 3.21
N ARG A 284 20.10 11.07 3.02
CA ARG A 284 21.30 11.34 3.80
C ARG A 284 22.46 11.71 2.90
N LYS A 285 23.29 12.68 3.37
CA LYS A 285 24.65 12.87 2.88
C LYS A 285 25.52 11.72 3.36
N GLY A 286 26.17 11.02 2.47
CA GLY A 286 27.19 10.04 2.79
C GLY A 286 28.29 10.11 1.76
N PRO A 287 29.59 9.93 2.15
CA PRO A 287 30.64 9.83 1.15
C PRO A 287 30.35 8.61 0.30
N LEU A 288 30.11 8.82 -1.01
CA LEU A 288 30.26 7.77 -1.98
C LEU A 288 31.68 7.23 -1.83
N ALA A 289 31.83 5.99 -1.40
CA ALA A 289 33.13 5.34 -1.43
C ALA A 289 33.61 5.43 -2.89
N LYS A 290 34.65 6.25 -3.11
CA LYS A 290 35.36 6.24 -4.39
C LYS A 290 35.93 4.85 -4.55
N ILE A 291 35.38 4.10 -5.49
CA ILE A 291 35.98 2.89 -6.04
C ILE A 291 37.06 3.31 -7.02
#